data_e0aed4995b72214ac179af67236a0d37
#
_entry.id   e0aed4995b72214ac179af67236a0d37
#
_cell.length_a   1.000
_cell.length_b   1.000
_cell.length_c   1.000
_cell.angle_alpha   90.00
_cell.angle_beta   90.00
_cell.angle_gamma   90.00
#
_symmetry.space_group_name_H-M   'P 1'
#
loop_
_entity.id
_entity.type
_entity.pdbx_description
1 polymer ?
#
loop_
_entity_poly.entity_id
_entity_poly.type
_entity_poly.pdbx_seq_one_letter_code
_entity_poly.pdbx_strand_id
1 'polypeptide(L)'
;MPGRNKYDGPPRPTNRERVNSLSATGFASAFRVRSSWGSTGKASGTRSYYINKALALLIVALPTMGAFQEVALASEPAASAEQSALAIDSASGLLAARQPHNFLGARSCAASACHGGIDPDPRFPLSRRNEYVTWLDKDPHSRSYQTLNNELSKAILDRLSRPTDDDATRANRLANCFGCHNPQPEPSRRGETYFTRDSVSCEICHGPAEQWIGPHVTASWSQLKESGEAAKLGFVNTLEIATRAETCAACHVGSPGREVNHDLIAAGHPALKFELTAYYAMLPKHWRDEDERKANPQLELALWQAGQLACGEAAVELLKWRADRAAGENVDAIWPEFAEYDCYACHHDLVHPSWRQASATSSAPLGMPAWGSWYFSRLSESSSESLHSLADAMQRSFRPDPKLVLDAAKSVRLTAPSINGAIGDPTSWDDATQQYLALVATEQSLTDAGIAGPTEVKSTITRLREQLAFPAGHDSPKRLFESGNANVTRAQVHQSLLELMQQLQQRRGN
;
A
#
# COMPACT_ATOMS: atom_id res chain seq x y z
N MET A 1 54.50 -30.22 -34.91
CA MET A 1 53.30 -31.08 -34.86
C MET A 1 52.70 -30.97 -33.51
N PRO A 2 51.37 -30.92 -33.40
CA PRO A 2 50.65 -29.91 -32.59
C PRO A 2 49.96 -30.53 -31.38
N GLY A 3 49.94 -29.78 -30.26
CA GLY A 3 49.13 -30.09 -29.08
C GLY A 3 47.94 -29.15 -29.02
N ARG A 4 46.73 -29.70 -29.13
CA ARG A 4 45.47 -28.97 -28.97
C ARG A 4 45.19 -28.77 -27.47
N ASN A 5 45.06 -27.54 -27.04
CA ASN A 5 44.44 -27.17 -25.76
C ASN A 5 42.92 -27.24 -25.92
N LYS A 6 42.25 -28.09 -25.14
CA LYS A 6 40.83 -28.05 -24.88
C LYS A 6 40.60 -27.24 -23.61
N TYR A 7 39.93 -26.10 -23.76
CA TYR A 7 39.28 -25.38 -22.64
C TYR A 7 37.94 -26.04 -22.37
N ASP A 8 37.89 -26.79 -21.30
CA ASP A 8 36.60 -27.23 -20.70
C ASP A 8 36.13 -26.14 -19.78
N GLY A 9 35.09 -25.45 -20.19
CA GLY A 9 34.35 -24.49 -19.32
C GLY A 9 33.53 -25.24 -18.27
N PRO A 10 33.22 -24.61 -17.14
CA PRO A 10 32.47 -25.25 -16.07
C PRO A 10 31.04 -25.59 -16.50
N PRO A 11 30.45 -26.67 -15.96
CA PRO A 11 29.13 -27.16 -16.36
C PRO A 11 28.05 -26.16 -15.95
N ARG A 12 27.08 -25.96 -16.85
CA ARG A 12 25.88 -25.17 -16.58
C ARG A 12 25.10 -25.81 -15.43
N PRO A 13 24.63 -25.05 -14.44
CA PRO A 13 23.79 -25.59 -13.39
C PRO A 13 22.45 -26.04 -13.99
N THR A 14 22.09 -27.26 -13.70
CA THR A 14 20.82 -27.89 -14.03
C THR A 14 19.71 -27.21 -13.25
N ASN A 15 18.59 -27.01 -13.91
CA ASN A 15 17.32 -26.45 -13.45
C ASN A 15 16.71 -27.28 -12.28
N ARG A 16 17.20 -27.06 -11.05
CA ARG A 16 16.55 -27.55 -9.83
C ARG A 16 17.11 -26.83 -8.62
N GLU A 17 16.61 -25.62 -8.42
CA GLU A 17 16.53 -24.95 -7.13
C GLU A 17 15.97 -23.53 -7.32
N ARG A 18 14.75 -23.45 -7.85
CA ARG A 18 13.89 -22.32 -7.49
C ARG A 18 13.31 -22.63 -6.12
N VAL A 19 14.08 -22.41 -5.11
CA VAL A 19 13.56 -22.31 -3.75
C VAL A 19 12.63 -21.12 -3.74
N ASN A 20 11.35 -21.42 -3.60
CA ASN A 20 10.30 -20.44 -3.39
C ASN A 20 10.67 -19.53 -2.23
N SER A 21 11.09 -18.30 -2.53
CA SER A 21 10.91 -17.20 -1.58
C SER A 21 9.42 -17.17 -1.27
N LEU A 22 9.06 -17.41 -0.03
CA LEU A 22 7.70 -17.27 0.49
C LEU A 22 7.36 -15.78 0.46
N SER A 23 7.09 -15.28 -0.74
CA SER A 23 6.70 -13.89 -0.95
C SER A 23 5.29 -13.69 -0.41
N ALA A 24 5.07 -12.55 0.19
CA ALA A 24 3.79 -12.03 0.64
C ALA A 24 2.68 -11.98 -0.45
N THR A 25 2.94 -12.52 -1.65
CA THR A 25 2.02 -12.53 -2.78
C THR A 25 0.68 -13.23 -2.53
N GLY A 26 0.61 -14.12 -1.52
CA GLY A 26 -0.66 -14.73 -1.11
C GLY A 26 -1.56 -13.79 -0.30
N PHE A 27 -1.01 -12.74 0.29
CA PHE A 27 -1.77 -11.86 1.18
C PHE A 27 -2.57 -10.80 0.43
N ALA A 28 -2.03 -10.25 -0.66
CA ALA A 28 -2.74 -9.24 -1.46
C ALA A 28 -4.00 -9.77 -2.15
N SER A 29 -4.08 -11.07 -2.47
CA SER A 29 -5.30 -11.66 -3.03
C SER A 29 -6.38 -11.96 -1.98
N ALA A 30 -6.03 -12.06 -0.70
CA ALA A 30 -7.00 -12.28 0.38
C ALA A 30 -7.87 -11.05 0.67
N PHE A 31 -7.47 -9.86 0.24
CA PHE A 31 -8.19 -8.61 0.44
C PHE A 31 -9.11 -8.20 -0.72
N ARG A 32 -9.27 -9.03 -1.75
CA ARG A 32 -10.30 -8.79 -2.76
C ARG A 32 -11.67 -9.22 -2.22
N VAL A 33 -12.37 -8.31 -1.60
CA VAL A 33 -13.81 -8.43 -1.35
C VAL A 33 -14.50 -8.40 -2.72
N ARG A 34 -14.94 -9.54 -3.21
CA ARG A 34 -15.91 -9.58 -4.30
C ARG A 34 -17.28 -9.23 -3.72
N SER A 35 -17.74 -8.03 -4.00
CA SER A 35 -19.14 -7.69 -3.82
C SER A 35 -19.97 -8.48 -4.84
N SER A 36 -20.54 -9.62 -4.43
CA SER A 36 -21.56 -10.33 -5.19
C SER A 36 -22.94 -9.84 -4.76
N TRP A 37 -23.43 -8.77 -5.33
CA TRP A 37 -24.85 -8.48 -5.32
C TRP A 37 -25.47 -9.23 -6.50
N GLY A 38 -26.07 -10.39 -6.20
CA GLY A 38 -26.81 -11.16 -7.16
C GLY A 38 -28.18 -10.56 -7.45
N SER A 39 -28.40 -10.15 -8.67
CA SER A 39 -29.74 -9.96 -9.19
C SER A 39 -30.31 -11.31 -9.61
N THR A 40 -31.41 -11.71 -8.98
CA THR A 40 -32.20 -12.88 -9.35
C THR A 40 -32.88 -12.65 -10.70
N GLY A 41 -32.46 -13.40 -11.71
CA GLY A 41 -33.16 -13.51 -12.98
C GLY A 41 -33.05 -14.95 -13.52
N LYS A 42 -34.13 -15.72 -13.42
CA LYS A 42 -34.26 -17.04 -14.02
C LYS A 42 -34.25 -16.95 -15.54
N ALA A 43 -33.44 -17.76 -16.21
CA ALA A 43 -33.83 -18.41 -17.47
C ALA A 43 -32.90 -19.59 -17.78
N SER A 44 -33.54 -20.68 -18.06
CA SER A 44 -33.09 -22.00 -18.50
C SER A 44 -32.47 -22.00 -19.90
N GLY A 45 -31.54 -22.92 -20.17
CA GLY A 45 -31.28 -23.33 -21.56
C GLY A 45 -29.86 -23.79 -21.83
N THR A 46 -29.67 -25.08 -21.74
CA THR A 46 -28.55 -25.88 -22.29
C THR A 46 -28.28 -25.60 -23.76
N ARG A 47 -27.02 -25.54 -24.18
CA ARG A 47 -26.42 -26.36 -25.24
C ARG A 47 -24.94 -26.07 -25.46
N SER A 48 -24.21 -27.16 -25.38
CA SER A 48 -22.84 -27.36 -25.85
C SER A 48 -22.80 -27.37 -27.38
N TYR A 49 -21.74 -26.79 -28.00
CA TYR A 49 -21.21 -27.23 -29.28
C TYR A 49 -19.73 -26.90 -29.41
N TYR A 50 -18.95 -27.96 -29.59
CA TYR A 50 -17.60 -27.96 -30.19
C TYR A 50 -17.74 -27.67 -31.69
N ILE A 51 -16.70 -27.11 -32.36
CA ILE A 51 -16.09 -27.63 -33.61
C ILE A 51 -15.11 -26.60 -34.21
N ASN A 52 -13.87 -26.99 -34.28
CA ASN A 52 -12.85 -27.05 -35.35
C ASN A 52 -12.53 -25.87 -36.29
N LYS A 53 -11.22 -25.73 -36.38
CA LYS A 53 -10.29 -25.21 -37.39
C LYS A 53 -10.78 -25.22 -38.84
N ALA A 54 -10.45 -24.16 -39.57
CA ALA A 54 -9.89 -24.26 -40.93
C ALA A 54 -9.19 -22.95 -41.34
N LEU A 55 -8.07 -23.12 -41.96
CA LEU A 55 -7.09 -22.25 -42.57
C LEU A 55 -7.60 -21.78 -43.97
N ALA A 56 -7.46 -20.51 -44.30
CA ALA A 56 -7.37 -20.10 -45.74
C ALA A 56 -6.59 -18.79 -45.87
N LEU A 57 -5.44 -18.91 -46.52
CA LEU A 57 -4.70 -17.81 -47.16
C LEU A 57 -5.45 -17.28 -48.35
N LEU A 58 -5.49 -15.95 -48.50
CA LEU A 58 -5.65 -15.30 -49.81
C LEU A 58 -4.90 -13.97 -49.83
N ILE A 59 -3.90 -13.93 -50.69
CA ILE A 59 -3.11 -12.75 -51.12
C ILE A 59 -3.92 -12.01 -52.17
N VAL A 60 -4.18 -10.71 -52.05
CA VAL A 60 -4.39 -9.82 -53.21
C VAL A 60 -3.96 -8.38 -52.85
N ALA A 61 -2.94 -7.95 -53.58
CA ALA A 61 -2.63 -6.63 -54.13
C ALA A 61 -3.04 -5.31 -53.44
N LEU A 62 -2.01 -4.51 -53.19
CA LEU A 62 -2.06 -3.05 -53.00
C LEU A 62 -2.63 -2.33 -54.21
N PRO A 63 -3.31 -1.20 -54.02
CA PRO A 63 -2.79 0.02 -54.60
C PRO A 63 -2.74 1.25 -53.65
N THR A 64 -1.63 1.96 -53.76
CA THR A 64 -1.43 3.42 -53.86
C THR A 64 -2.08 4.38 -52.86
N MET A 65 -1.19 5.07 -52.15
CA MET A 65 -1.20 6.49 -51.74
C MET A 65 -2.58 7.15 -51.55
N GLY A 66 -2.87 7.46 -50.34
CA GLY A 66 -3.93 8.38 -49.96
C GLY A 66 -3.72 8.92 -48.56
N ALA A 67 -3.29 10.18 -48.49
CA ALA A 67 -3.47 11.15 -47.42
C ALA A 67 -3.29 10.66 -45.98
N PHE A 68 -2.17 11.04 -45.35
CA PHE A 68 -2.08 11.21 -43.94
C PHE A 68 -3.14 12.22 -43.47
N GLN A 69 -4.23 11.72 -42.97
CA GLN A 69 -5.17 12.52 -42.21
C GLN A 69 -4.53 12.76 -40.85
N GLU A 70 -4.04 13.99 -40.63
CA GLU A 70 -3.72 14.48 -39.31
C GLU A 70 -4.95 14.23 -38.43
N VAL A 71 -4.83 13.30 -37.49
CA VAL A 71 -5.75 13.21 -36.36
C VAL A 71 -5.51 14.48 -35.57
N ALA A 72 -6.37 15.47 -35.79
CA ALA A 72 -6.45 16.65 -34.97
C ALA A 72 -6.56 16.19 -33.52
N LEU A 73 -5.49 16.42 -32.75
CA LEU A 73 -5.51 16.35 -31.28
C LEU A 73 -6.63 17.30 -30.87
N ALA A 74 -7.72 16.73 -30.36
CA ALA A 74 -8.80 17.50 -29.77
C ALA A 74 -8.17 18.49 -28.79
N SER A 75 -8.42 19.78 -29.01
CA SER A 75 -8.02 20.86 -28.15
C SER A 75 -8.47 20.55 -26.72
N GLU A 76 -7.51 20.52 -25.79
CA GLU A 76 -7.77 20.34 -24.38
C GLU A 76 -8.78 21.40 -23.91
N PRO A 77 -9.86 21.03 -23.19
CA PRO A 77 -10.73 22.01 -22.55
C PRO A 77 -9.95 22.75 -21.46
N ALA A 78 -10.31 24.01 -21.25
CA ALA A 78 -9.68 25.00 -20.39
C ALA A 78 -9.09 24.44 -19.08
N ALA A 79 -7.78 24.28 -19.06
CA ALA A 79 -7.01 23.54 -18.06
C ALA A 79 -6.78 24.28 -16.72
N SER A 80 -7.27 25.50 -16.51
CA SER A 80 -6.77 26.36 -15.46
C SER A 80 -7.39 26.18 -14.07
N ALA A 81 -8.66 25.75 -13.99
CA ALA A 81 -9.31 25.48 -12.68
C ALA A 81 -9.16 24.02 -12.23
N GLU A 82 -9.15 23.09 -13.17
CA GLU A 82 -8.96 21.66 -12.89
C GLU A 82 -7.55 21.30 -12.40
N GLN A 83 -6.53 22.04 -12.86
CA GLN A 83 -5.15 21.72 -12.54
C GLN A 83 -4.76 22.10 -11.10
N SER A 84 -5.36 23.12 -10.52
CA SER A 84 -5.09 23.52 -9.13
C SER A 84 -5.71 22.57 -8.11
N ALA A 85 -6.85 21.96 -8.43
CA ALA A 85 -7.50 20.98 -7.55
C ALA A 85 -6.77 19.62 -7.48
N LEU A 86 -5.86 19.38 -8.44
CA LEU A 86 -5.11 18.12 -8.58
C LEU A 86 -3.70 18.18 -7.97
N ALA A 87 -3.23 19.36 -7.64
CA ALA A 87 -1.86 19.54 -7.16
C ALA A 87 -1.69 19.01 -5.74
N ILE A 88 -0.55 18.38 -5.51
CA ILE A 88 -0.09 18.06 -4.17
C ILE A 88 0.38 19.36 -3.51
N ASP A 89 -0.29 19.77 -2.46
CA ASP A 89 0.10 20.92 -1.66
C ASP A 89 1.00 20.53 -0.47
N SER A 90 1.55 21.52 0.21
CA SER A 90 2.41 21.31 1.37
C SER A 90 1.68 20.69 2.58
N ALA A 91 0.34 20.78 2.63
CA ALA A 91 -0.49 20.18 3.69
C ALA A 91 -0.78 18.70 3.46
N SER A 92 -0.43 18.16 2.27
CA SER A 92 -0.81 16.85 1.79
C SER A 92 -0.04 15.72 2.43
N GLY A 93 0.53 15.64 3.47
CA GLY A 93 1.23 14.48 4.05
C GLY A 93 2.39 13.88 3.21
N LEU A 94 2.48 14.16 1.90
CA LEU A 94 3.61 13.75 1.07
C LEU A 94 4.86 14.59 1.38
N LEU A 95 5.95 13.93 1.75
CA LEU A 95 7.21 14.61 2.05
C LEU A 95 7.74 15.41 0.86
N ALA A 96 7.63 14.86 -0.36
CA ALA A 96 8.01 15.55 -1.59
C ALA A 96 7.24 16.86 -1.82
N ALA A 97 5.96 16.91 -1.44
CA ALA A 97 5.13 18.10 -1.58
C ALA A 97 5.56 19.25 -0.66
N ARG A 98 6.12 18.93 0.51
CA ARG A 98 6.60 19.90 1.51
C ARG A 98 7.88 20.60 1.09
N GLN A 99 8.59 20.10 0.07
CA GLN A 99 9.82 20.69 -0.43
C GLN A 99 9.53 21.86 -1.37
N PRO A 100 10.27 22.99 -1.29
CA PRO A 100 9.92 24.20 -2.04
C PRO A 100 10.38 24.22 -3.51
N HIS A 101 11.08 23.17 -3.98
CA HIS A 101 11.75 23.13 -5.28
C HIS A 101 10.87 22.59 -6.39
N ASN A 102 11.31 22.75 -7.66
CA ASN A 102 10.57 22.29 -8.84
C ASN A 102 10.80 20.81 -9.12
N PHE A 103 9.77 20.15 -9.63
CA PHE A 103 9.81 18.76 -10.11
C PHE A 103 10.23 18.73 -11.57
N LEU A 104 11.26 17.97 -11.88
CA LEU A 104 11.80 17.85 -13.23
C LEU A 104 11.09 16.76 -14.07
N GLY A 105 10.42 15.80 -13.41
CA GLY A 105 9.81 14.64 -14.05
C GLY A 105 10.74 13.44 -14.21
N ALA A 106 10.16 12.24 -14.24
CA ALA A 106 10.91 10.97 -14.26
C ALA A 106 11.90 10.86 -15.44
N ARG A 107 11.60 11.51 -16.56
CA ARG A 107 12.48 11.52 -17.75
C ARG A 107 13.85 12.13 -17.49
N SER A 108 13.97 13.04 -16.55
CA SER A 108 15.25 13.63 -16.14
C SER A 108 16.20 12.60 -15.51
N CYS A 109 15.68 11.47 -15.02
CA CYS A 109 16.47 10.37 -14.46
C CYS A 109 16.77 9.26 -15.49
N ALA A 110 16.13 9.29 -16.68
CA ALA A 110 16.04 8.17 -17.62
C ALA A 110 17.27 7.99 -18.54
N ALA A 111 18.29 8.86 -18.49
CA ALA A 111 19.46 8.72 -19.34
C ALA A 111 20.19 7.40 -19.05
N SER A 112 20.63 6.68 -20.09
CA SER A 112 21.31 5.39 -19.96
C SER A 112 22.61 5.48 -19.16
N ALA A 113 23.26 6.65 -19.19
CA ALA A 113 24.43 6.94 -18.36
C ALA A 113 24.09 7.24 -16.88
N CYS A 114 22.79 7.33 -16.52
CA CYS A 114 22.31 7.61 -15.17
C CYS A 114 21.50 6.43 -14.63
N HIS A 115 20.18 6.43 -14.74
CA HIS A 115 19.29 5.39 -14.20
C HIS A 115 18.53 4.59 -15.27
N GLY A 116 18.74 4.90 -16.57
CA GLY A 116 18.05 4.29 -17.71
C GLY A 116 18.80 3.14 -18.38
N GLY A 117 19.78 2.54 -17.75
CA GLY A 117 20.44 1.32 -18.23
C GLY A 117 19.47 0.14 -18.27
N ILE A 118 19.67 -0.82 -19.17
CA ILE A 118 18.83 -2.02 -19.27
C ILE A 118 19.15 -2.98 -18.14
N ASP A 119 20.43 -3.22 -17.88
CA ASP A 119 20.90 -4.14 -16.86
C ASP A 119 21.59 -3.39 -15.71
N PRO A 120 21.56 -3.98 -14.48
CA PRO A 120 22.33 -3.44 -13.37
C PRO A 120 23.81 -3.38 -13.68
N ASP A 121 24.44 -2.24 -13.40
CA ASP A 121 25.90 -2.09 -13.59
C ASP A 121 26.64 -2.28 -12.26
N PRO A 122 27.40 -3.38 -12.10
CA PRO A 122 28.11 -3.69 -10.84
C PRO A 122 29.27 -2.73 -10.54
N ARG A 123 29.71 -1.92 -11.50
CA ARG A 123 30.78 -0.92 -11.31
C ARG A 123 30.34 0.26 -10.43
N PHE A 124 29.03 0.43 -10.24
CA PHE A 124 28.46 1.51 -9.44
C PHE A 124 27.91 0.96 -8.13
N PRO A 125 28.61 1.11 -7.00
CA PRO A 125 28.21 0.51 -5.73
C PRO A 125 26.98 1.17 -5.09
N LEU A 126 26.70 2.44 -5.42
CA LEU A 126 25.61 3.22 -4.82
C LEU A 126 24.34 3.28 -5.70
N SER A 127 24.39 2.75 -6.93
CA SER A 127 23.30 2.77 -7.89
C SER A 127 23.33 1.50 -8.72
N ARG A 128 22.19 1.01 -9.15
CA ARG A 128 22.11 -0.10 -10.10
C ARG A 128 22.22 0.37 -11.55
N ARG A 129 22.04 1.65 -11.81
CA ARG A 129 22.01 2.27 -13.13
C ARG A 129 20.84 1.83 -14.02
N ASN A 130 19.90 1.07 -13.50
CA ASN A 130 18.69 0.62 -14.20
C ASN A 130 17.40 0.85 -13.41
N GLU A 131 17.45 1.77 -12.47
CA GLU A 131 16.34 2.08 -11.57
C GLU A 131 15.10 2.54 -12.34
N TYR A 132 15.27 3.42 -13.34
CA TYR A 132 14.19 3.91 -14.18
C TYR A 132 13.51 2.78 -14.98
N VAL A 133 14.32 1.90 -15.58
CA VAL A 133 13.81 0.75 -16.36
C VAL A 133 13.10 -0.24 -15.44
N THR A 134 13.63 -0.50 -14.25
CA THR A 134 13.00 -1.36 -13.25
C THR A 134 11.64 -0.79 -12.80
N TRP A 135 11.59 0.52 -12.53
CA TRP A 135 10.34 1.20 -12.19
C TRP A 135 9.33 1.12 -13.34
N LEU A 136 9.74 1.47 -14.56
CA LEU A 136 8.84 1.51 -15.72
C LEU A 136 8.24 0.14 -16.06
N ASP A 137 9.08 -0.92 -16.02
CA ASP A 137 8.70 -2.27 -16.45
C ASP A 137 7.99 -3.08 -15.35
N LYS A 138 8.49 -3.00 -14.12
CA LYS A 138 8.09 -3.92 -13.04
C LYS A 138 7.27 -3.28 -11.93
N ASP A 139 7.46 -2.00 -11.64
CA ASP A 139 6.81 -1.35 -10.52
C ASP A 139 5.37 -0.92 -10.87
N PRO A 140 4.35 -1.41 -10.14
CA PRO A 140 2.97 -0.98 -10.34
C PRO A 140 2.76 0.54 -10.24
N HIS A 141 3.58 1.26 -9.49
CA HIS A 141 3.51 2.71 -9.35
C HIS A 141 3.67 3.44 -10.69
N SER A 142 4.45 2.90 -11.63
CA SER A 142 4.63 3.48 -12.97
C SER A 142 3.35 3.47 -13.82
N ARG A 143 2.39 2.62 -13.44
CA ARG A 143 1.12 2.44 -14.15
C ARG A 143 -0.10 2.88 -13.35
N SER A 144 0.11 3.53 -12.20
CA SER A 144 -0.98 3.92 -11.30
C SER A 144 -1.98 4.88 -11.97
N TYR A 145 -1.52 5.83 -12.79
CA TYR A 145 -2.40 6.67 -13.61
C TYR A 145 -3.24 5.86 -14.60
N GLN A 146 -2.63 4.87 -15.26
CA GLN A 146 -3.33 4.04 -16.25
C GLN A 146 -4.43 3.19 -15.60
N THR A 147 -4.28 2.85 -14.31
CA THR A 147 -5.30 2.14 -13.54
C THR A 147 -6.63 2.89 -13.53
N LEU A 148 -6.60 4.22 -13.55
CA LEU A 148 -7.81 5.05 -13.57
C LEU A 148 -8.63 4.91 -14.86
N ASN A 149 -8.04 4.35 -15.91
CA ASN A 149 -8.70 4.16 -17.21
C ASN A 149 -9.25 2.73 -17.42
N ASN A 150 -9.08 1.83 -16.45
CA ASN A 150 -9.62 0.48 -16.56
C ASN A 150 -11.13 0.41 -16.27
N GLU A 151 -11.76 -0.71 -16.62
CA GLU A 151 -13.21 -0.88 -16.46
C GLU A 151 -13.69 -0.79 -15.01
N LEU A 152 -12.87 -1.26 -14.05
CA LEU A 152 -13.21 -1.15 -12.63
C LEU A 152 -13.25 0.31 -12.18
N SER A 153 -12.23 1.10 -12.55
CA SER A 153 -12.17 2.53 -12.18
C SER A 153 -13.30 3.33 -12.82
N LYS A 154 -13.65 3.04 -14.07
CA LYS A 154 -14.83 3.63 -14.73
C LYS A 154 -16.10 3.28 -13.97
N ALA A 155 -16.30 2.01 -13.62
CA ALA A 155 -17.47 1.57 -12.87
C ALA A 155 -17.54 2.20 -11.45
N ILE A 156 -16.40 2.44 -10.81
CA ILE A 156 -16.33 3.15 -9.52
C ILE A 156 -16.78 4.60 -9.72
N LEU A 157 -16.22 5.30 -10.71
CA LEU A 157 -16.59 6.69 -11.00
C LEU A 157 -18.07 6.82 -11.35
N ASP A 158 -18.62 5.90 -12.15
CA ASP A 158 -20.04 5.87 -12.52
C ASP A 158 -20.94 5.69 -11.29
N ARG A 159 -20.56 4.82 -10.35
CA ARG A 159 -21.32 4.61 -9.09
C ARG A 159 -21.27 5.81 -8.15
N LEU A 160 -20.16 6.53 -8.15
CA LEU A 160 -20.00 7.77 -7.36
C LEU A 160 -20.75 8.94 -8.00
N SER A 161 -20.96 8.92 -9.31
CA SER A 161 -21.59 10.01 -10.06
C SER A 161 -23.10 9.93 -9.97
N ARG A 162 -23.77 11.08 -9.83
CA ARG A 162 -25.20 11.20 -9.87
C ARG A 162 -25.64 11.62 -11.28
N PRO A 163 -26.86 11.27 -11.72
CA PRO A 163 -27.36 11.74 -13.03
C PRO A 163 -27.43 13.27 -13.17
N THR A 164 -27.47 13.96 -12.04
CA THR A 164 -27.52 15.43 -11.95
C THR A 164 -26.13 16.09 -11.88
N ASP A 165 -25.06 15.30 -11.76
CA ASP A 165 -23.70 15.85 -11.68
C ASP A 165 -23.31 16.48 -13.02
N ASP A 166 -22.84 17.70 -12.97
CA ASP A 166 -22.23 18.38 -14.11
C ASP A 166 -20.80 17.86 -14.38
N ASP A 167 -20.22 18.29 -15.48
CA ASP A 167 -18.87 17.87 -15.87
C ASP A 167 -17.81 18.33 -14.87
N ALA A 168 -17.97 19.49 -14.23
CA ALA A 168 -17.07 20.00 -13.22
C ALA A 168 -17.08 19.11 -11.96
N THR A 169 -18.26 18.67 -11.52
CA THR A 169 -18.39 17.76 -10.38
C THR A 169 -17.75 16.41 -10.67
N ARG A 170 -17.92 15.87 -11.88
CA ARG A 170 -17.27 14.62 -12.30
C ARG A 170 -15.75 14.76 -12.38
N ALA A 171 -15.25 15.87 -12.92
CA ALA A 171 -13.84 16.18 -12.97
C ALA A 171 -13.23 16.28 -11.55
N ASN A 172 -13.91 16.94 -10.62
CA ASN A 172 -13.48 17.03 -9.22
C ASN A 172 -13.42 15.67 -8.54
N ARG A 173 -14.36 14.74 -8.83
CA ARG A 173 -14.28 13.37 -8.29
C ARG A 173 -13.07 12.63 -8.84
N LEU A 174 -12.79 12.76 -10.13
CA LEU A 174 -11.60 12.17 -10.74
C LEU A 174 -10.32 12.78 -10.17
N ALA A 175 -10.35 14.08 -9.86
CA ALA A 175 -9.25 14.79 -9.21
C ALA A 175 -8.80 14.14 -7.90
N ASN A 176 -9.74 13.70 -7.07
CA ASN A 176 -9.42 13.01 -5.82
C ASN A 176 -8.64 11.71 -6.05
N CYS A 177 -8.89 11.00 -7.15
CA CYS A 177 -8.14 9.80 -7.51
C CYS A 177 -6.67 10.12 -7.82
N PHE A 178 -6.40 11.27 -8.43
CA PHE A 178 -5.04 11.68 -8.80
C PHE A 178 -4.15 11.91 -7.57
N GLY A 179 -4.72 12.27 -6.45
CA GLY A 179 -3.96 12.45 -5.21
C GLY A 179 -3.05 11.27 -4.85
N CYS A 180 -3.47 10.04 -5.17
CA CYS A 180 -2.71 8.81 -4.98
C CYS A 180 -2.19 8.22 -6.30
N HIS A 181 -3.02 8.20 -7.34
CA HIS A 181 -2.70 7.49 -8.58
C HIS A 181 -1.86 8.31 -9.59
N ASN A 182 -1.82 9.63 -9.43
CA ASN A 182 -1.05 10.52 -10.30
C ASN A 182 -0.75 11.85 -9.57
N PRO A 183 -0.08 11.82 -8.42
CA PRO A 183 0.19 13.02 -7.66
C PRO A 183 1.02 14.00 -8.48
N GLN A 184 0.55 15.24 -8.58
CA GLN A 184 1.18 16.27 -9.40
C GLN A 184 1.50 17.50 -8.54
N PRO A 185 2.68 18.10 -8.72
CA PRO A 185 2.96 19.39 -8.13
C PRO A 185 2.13 20.51 -8.79
N GLU A 186 2.01 21.63 -8.08
CA GLU A 186 1.44 22.84 -8.65
C GLU A 186 2.05 23.15 -10.02
N PRO A 187 1.27 23.66 -10.99
CA PRO A 187 1.78 23.99 -12.33
C PRO A 187 3.04 24.85 -12.32
N SER A 188 3.13 25.81 -11.39
CA SER A 188 4.30 26.71 -11.21
C SER A 188 5.56 25.97 -10.75
N ARG A 189 5.43 24.74 -10.25
CA ARG A 189 6.53 23.90 -9.76
C ARG A 189 6.92 22.78 -10.73
N ARG A 190 6.42 22.80 -11.95
CA ARG A 190 6.72 21.83 -12.99
C ARG A 190 7.85 22.35 -13.87
N GLY A 191 8.97 21.62 -13.93
CA GLY A 191 10.05 21.90 -14.86
C GLY A 191 9.66 21.57 -16.31
N GLU A 192 10.48 21.99 -17.25
CA GLU A 192 10.22 21.83 -18.71
C GLU A 192 10.04 20.37 -19.15
N THR A 193 10.71 19.45 -18.50
CA THR A 193 10.65 18.01 -18.83
C THR A 193 9.60 17.25 -18.04
N TYR A 194 8.85 17.93 -17.15
CA TYR A 194 7.80 17.31 -16.37
C TYR A 194 6.65 16.81 -17.25
N PHE A 195 6.26 15.57 -17.02
CA PHE A 195 5.14 14.98 -17.74
C PHE A 195 3.98 14.68 -16.80
N THR A 196 2.80 15.23 -17.11
CA THR A 196 1.63 15.21 -16.23
C THR A 196 0.98 13.83 -16.05
N ARG A 197 1.45 12.80 -16.74
CA ARG A 197 0.94 11.41 -16.68
C ARG A 197 2.02 10.42 -16.26
N ASP A 198 3.02 10.88 -15.51
CA ASP A 198 4.14 10.02 -15.04
C ASP A 198 3.73 9.10 -13.89
N SER A 199 2.43 9.08 -13.50
CA SER A 199 1.96 8.21 -12.40
C SER A 199 2.64 8.58 -11.06
N VAL A 200 2.91 7.61 -10.18
CA VAL A 200 3.76 7.81 -8.99
C VAL A 200 5.20 7.63 -9.43
N SER A 201 5.85 8.74 -9.75
CA SER A 201 7.19 8.77 -10.33
C SER A 201 8.29 8.93 -9.27
N CYS A 202 9.55 8.96 -9.73
CA CYS A 202 10.74 9.02 -8.88
C CYS A 202 10.68 10.13 -7.82
N GLU A 203 10.33 11.35 -8.24
CA GLU A 203 10.34 12.52 -7.37
C GLU A 203 9.19 12.53 -6.33
N ILE A 204 8.17 11.68 -6.49
CA ILE A 204 7.12 11.54 -5.47
C ILE A 204 7.68 10.89 -4.20
N CYS A 205 8.64 9.98 -4.37
CA CYS A 205 9.35 9.34 -3.26
C CYS A 205 10.65 10.05 -2.88
N HIS A 206 11.42 10.52 -3.89
CA HIS A 206 12.78 11.05 -3.68
C HIS A 206 12.83 12.58 -3.55
N GLY A 207 11.69 13.27 -3.68
CA GLY A 207 11.60 14.72 -3.62
C GLY A 207 11.95 15.42 -4.93
N PRO A 208 11.55 16.71 -5.08
CA PRO A 208 11.76 17.53 -6.27
C PRO A 208 13.24 17.69 -6.60
N ALA A 209 13.64 17.34 -7.83
CA ALA A 209 15.05 17.13 -8.17
C ALA A 209 15.81 18.39 -8.62
N GLU A 210 15.14 19.52 -8.78
CA GLU A 210 15.72 20.74 -9.33
C GLU A 210 17.10 21.10 -8.74
N GLN A 211 17.22 21.05 -7.41
CA GLN A 211 18.41 21.52 -6.74
C GLN A 211 19.41 20.40 -6.42
N TRP A 212 18.95 19.15 -6.30
CA TRP A 212 19.85 18.04 -5.94
C TRP A 212 20.30 17.17 -7.12
N ILE A 213 19.69 17.28 -8.31
CA ILE A 213 20.05 16.45 -9.47
C ILE A 213 21.51 16.63 -9.90
N GLY A 214 22.08 17.83 -9.77
CA GLY A 214 23.50 18.08 -10.01
C GLY A 214 24.40 17.54 -8.90
N PRO A 215 24.20 17.97 -7.65
CA PRO A 215 25.02 17.56 -6.51
C PRO A 215 25.06 16.05 -6.27
N HIS A 216 23.97 15.29 -6.54
CA HIS A 216 23.90 13.87 -6.22
C HIS A 216 24.87 12.98 -7.00
N VAL A 217 25.45 13.46 -8.09
CA VAL A 217 26.47 12.72 -8.86
C VAL A 217 27.90 13.07 -8.44
N THR A 218 28.07 13.93 -7.46
CA THR A 218 29.38 14.35 -6.97
C THR A 218 29.88 13.50 -5.79
N ALA A 219 31.19 13.49 -5.57
CA ALA A 219 31.80 12.77 -4.44
C ALA A 219 31.33 13.28 -3.06
N SER A 220 30.87 14.53 -2.97
CA SER A 220 30.37 15.14 -1.72
C SER A 220 28.93 14.72 -1.35
N TRP A 221 28.23 13.96 -2.20
CA TRP A 221 26.83 13.63 -1.97
C TRP A 221 26.55 12.89 -0.67
N SER A 222 27.41 11.92 -0.32
CA SER A 222 27.26 11.21 0.96
C SER A 222 27.33 12.16 2.15
N GLN A 223 28.30 13.10 2.12
CA GLN A 223 28.43 14.11 3.16
C GLN A 223 27.23 15.05 3.23
N LEU A 224 26.65 15.44 2.08
CA LEU A 224 25.44 16.28 2.05
C LEU A 224 24.23 15.54 2.65
N LYS A 225 24.10 14.24 2.45
CA LYS A 225 23.06 13.43 3.10
C LYS A 225 23.27 13.35 4.61
N GLU A 226 24.47 13.00 5.05
CA GLU A 226 24.80 12.84 6.46
C GLU A 226 24.65 14.16 7.28
N SER A 227 24.98 15.30 6.67
CA SER A 227 24.84 16.63 7.29
C SER A 227 23.42 17.18 7.25
N GLY A 228 22.47 16.54 6.54
CA GLY A 228 21.12 17.02 6.31
C GLY A 228 21.00 18.15 5.26
N GLU A 229 22.13 18.56 4.62
CA GLU A 229 22.10 19.59 3.57
C GLU A 229 21.35 19.09 2.32
N ALA A 230 21.38 17.81 2.02
CA ALA A 230 20.64 17.23 0.90
C ALA A 230 19.11 17.48 1.04
N ALA A 231 18.57 17.42 2.24
CA ALA A 231 17.16 17.71 2.50
C ALA A 231 16.80 19.17 2.20
N LYS A 232 17.71 20.13 2.41
CA LYS A 232 17.50 21.54 2.06
C LYS A 232 17.45 21.77 0.54
N LEU A 233 18.06 20.86 -0.22
CA LEU A 233 17.99 20.82 -1.68
C LEU A 233 16.71 20.14 -2.20
N GLY A 234 15.85 19.67 -1.31
CA GLY A 234 14.59 18.99 -1.66
C GLY A 234 14.69 17.46 -1.70
N PHE A 235 15.84 16.88 -1.42
CA PHE A 235 16.00 15.43 -1.43
C PHE A 235 15.30 14.77 -0.24
N VAL A 236 14.46 13.78 -0.53
CA VAL A 236 13.81 12.91 0.46
C VAL A 236 14.62 11.61 0.57
N ASN A 237 15.25 11.40 1.72
CA ASN A 237 16.15 10.27 1.93
C ASN A 237 15.37 8.99 2.29
N THR A 238 14.90 8.25 1.30
CA THR A 238 14.18 6.99 1.50
C THR A 238 15.04 5.82 2.01
N LEU A 239 16.35 6.00 2.19
CA LEU A 239 17.19 5.04 2.92
C LEU A 239 16.92 5.10 4.43
N GLU A 240 16.44 6.21 4.94
CA GLU A 240 15.95 6.32 6.31
C GLU A 240 14.60 5.60 6.41
N ILE A 241 14.54 4.63 7.31
CA ILE A 241 13.39 3.71 7.41
C ILE A 241 12.12 4.47 7.79
N ALA A 242 12.19 5.45 8.70
CA ALA A 242 11.06 6.29 9.08
C ALA A 242 10.55 7.11 7.88
N THR A 243 11.43 7.78 7.16
CA THR A 243 11.11 8.54 5.94
C THR A 243 10.45 7.66 4.88
N ARG A 244 10.95 6.44 4.70
CA ARG A 244 10.35 5.44 3.79
C ARG A 244 8.93 5.08 4.23
N ALA A 245 8.72 4.81 5.52
CA ALA A 245 7.43 4.45 6.08
C ALA A 245 6.40 5.58 5.91
N GLU A 246 6.76 6.82 6.24
CA GLU A 246 5.92 8.01 6.05
C GLU A 246 5.54 8.22 4.58
N THR A 247 6.51 8.09 3.67
CA THR A 247 6.28 8.23 2.22
C THR A 247 5.23 7.24 1.72
N CYS A 248 5.32 5.98 2.14
CA CYS A 248 4.34 4.96 1.77
C CYS A 248 2.97 5.22 2.40
N ALA A 249 2.94 5.52 3.71
CA ALA A 249 1.70 5.72 4.46
C ALA A 249 0.86 6.88 3.92
N ALA A 250 1.48 7.94 3.39
CA ALA A 250 0.79 9.11 2.85
C ALA A 250 -0.27 8.79 1.78
N CYS A 251 -0.12 7.67 1.05
CA CYS A 251 -1.09 7.20 0.06
C CYS A 251 -1.76 5.89 0.48
N HIS A 252 -1.01 4.97 1.10
CA HIS A 252 -1.49 3.63 1.43
C HIS A 252 -2.32 3.56 2.71
N VAL A 253 -2.22 4.55 3.59
CA VAL A 253 -3.13 4.80 4.72
C VAL A 253 -4.06 5.96 4.37
N GLY A 254 -3.50 7.00 3.78
CA GLY A 254 -4.14 8.25 3.42
C GLY A 254 -3.54 9.44 4.17
N SER A 255 -3.95 10.63 3.78
CA SER A 255 -3.54 11.91 4.36
C SER A 255 -4.58 12.97 4.03
N PRO A 256 -4.55 14.16 4.64
CA PRO A 256 -5.43 15.26 4.25
C PRO A 256 -5.51 15.46 2.74
N GLY A 257 -6.70 15.43 2.18
CA GLY A 257 -6.96 15.52 0.73
C GLY A 257 -6.66 14.25 -0.08
N ARG A 258 -6.21 13.17 0.57
CA ARG A 258 -5.98 11.84 -0.04
C ARG A 258 -6.59 10.79 0.85
N GLU A 259 -7.82 10.46 0.60
CA GLU A 259 -8.54 9.51 1.42
C GLU A 259 -9.32 8.49 0.59
N VAL A 260 -9.45 7.30 1.12
CA VAL A 260 -10.41 6.31 0.67
C VAL A 260 -11.50 6.24 1.72
N ASN A 261 -12.60 6.94 1.45
CA ASN A 261 -13.76 7.00 2.32
C ASN A 261 -14.72 5.81 2.06
N HIS A 262 -15.74 5.69 2.89
CA HIS A 262 -16.71 4.59 2.81
C HIS A 262 -17.46 4.57 1.46
N ASP A 263 -17.79 5.72 0.90
CA ASP A 263 -18.49 5.80 -0.39
C ASP A 263 -17.62 5.26 -1.53
N LEU A 264 -16.32 5.56 -1.50
CA LEU A 264 -15.37 5.04 -2.48
C LEU A 264 -15.21 3.51 -2.34
N ILE A 265 -15.19 3.00 -1.11
CA ILE A 265 -15.16 1.55 -0.84
C ILE A 265 -16.46 0.90 -1.33
N ALA A 266 -17.61 1.49 -1.03
CA ALA A 266 -18.90 1.01 -1.50
C ALA A 266 -19.03 1.04 -3.03
N ALA A 267 -18.39 1.99 -3.69
CA ALA A 267 -18.31 2.04 -5.15
C ALA A 267 -17.39 0.96 -5.75
N GLY A 268 -16.57 0.29 -4.95
CA GLY A 268 -15.75 -0.85 -5.39
C GLY A 268 -14.24 -0.66 -5.25
N HIS A 269 -13.77 0.47 -4.69
CA HIS A 269 -12.35 0.63 -4.36
C HIS A 269 -12.00 -0.25 -3.15
N PRO A 270 -10.85 -0.94 -3.14
CA PRO A 270 -10.41 -1.69 -1.96
C PRO A 270 -10.26 -0.77 -0.74
N ALA A 271 -10.68 -1.24 0.44
CA ALA A 271 -10.32 -0.60 1.70
C ALA A 271 -8.78 -0.61 1.87
N LEU A 272 -8.23 0.49 2.38
CA LEU A 272 -6.80 0.56 2.64
C LEU A 272 -6.48 -0.19 3.93
N LYS A 273 -5.77 -1.31 3.82
CA LYS A 273 -5.21 -2.08 4.92
C LYS A 273 -3.74 -2.30 4.62
N PHE A 274 -2.96 -1.24 4.82
CA PHE A 274 -1.55 -1.23 4.54
C PHE A 274 -0.75 -1.77 5.73
N GLU A 275 0.27 -2.57 5.43
CA GLU A 275 1.34 -2.93 6.35
C GLU A 275 2.65 -2.90 5.58
N LEU A 276 3.65 -2.17 6.12
CA LEU A 276 4.83 -1.79 5.36
C LEU A 276 5.67 -2.99 4.92
N THR A 277 5.90 -3.98 5.79
CA THR A 277 6.79 -5.11 5.44
C THR A 277 6.17 -6.00 4.37
N ALA A 278 4.85 -6.23 4.43
CA ALA A 278 4.13 -6.99 3.43
C ALA A 278 4.17 -6.32 2.05
N TYR A 279 4.00 -5.00 2.00
CA TYR A 279 4.07 -4.23 0.75
C TYR A 279 5.51 -4.10 0.26
N TYR A 280 6.45 -3.88 1.18
CA TYR A 280 7.87 -3.83 0.86
C TYR A 280 8.35 -5.14 0.23
N ALA A 281 7.92 -6.29 0.73
CA ALA A 281 8.25 -7.59 0.15
C ALA A 281 7.76 -7.75 -1.31
N MET A 282 6.63 -7.12 -1.67
CA MET A 282 6.05 -7.16 -3.01
C MET A 282 6.61 -6.09 -3.96
N LEU A 283 7.20 -5.02 -3.42
CA LEU A 283 7.72 -3.92 -4.22
C LEU A 283 8.95 -4.38 -5.02
N PRO A 284 8.97 -4.24 -6.36
CA PRO A 284 10.14 -4.53 -7.17
C PRO A 284 11.31 -3.63 -6.76
N LYS A 285 12.40 -4.23 -6.29
CA LYS A 285 13.54 -3.48 -5.78
C LYS A 285 14.32 -2.87 -6.94
N HIS A 286 14.35 -1.54 -7.00
CA HIS A 286 15.19 -0.78 -7.91
C HIS A 286 16.50 -0.30 -7.26
N TRP A 287 16.79 -0.75 -6.03
CA TRP A 287 18.04 -0.51 -5.27
C TRP A 287 18.71 -1.85 -4.92
N ARG A 288 19.84 -1.79 -4.23
CA ARG A 288 20.60 -2.97 -3.79
C ARG A 288 20.08 -3.48 -2.44
N ASP A 289 18.91 -4.12 -2.45
CA ASP A 289 18.25 -4.66 -1.26
C ASP A 289 19.13 -5.67 -0.49
N GLU A 290 19.88 -6.50 -1.21
CA GLU A 290 20.80 -7.45 -0.57
C GLU A 290 21.91 -6.76 0.22
N ASP A 291 22.43 -5.64 -0.27
CA ASP A 291 23.48 -4.88 0.41
C ASP A 291 22.90 -4.15 1.63
N GLU A 292 21.69 -3.61 1.51
CA GLU A 292 20.96 -3.01 2.63
C GLU A 292 20.72 -4.03 3.75
N ARG A 293 20.28 -5.25 3.43
CA ARG A 293 20.04 -6.34 4.40
C ARG A 293 21.33 -6.83 5.05
N LYS A 294 22.42 -6.92 4.29
CA LYS A 294 23.75 -7.26 4.86
C LYS A 294 24.25 -6.19 5.82
N ALA A 295 24.05 -4.91 5.48
CA ALA A 295 24.44 -3.80 6.34
C ALA A 295 23.54 -3.69 7.60
N ASN A 296 22.26 -4.05 7.47
CA ASN A 296 21.28 -4.03 8.56
C ASN A 296 20.48 -5.35 8.60
N PRO A 297 20.98 -6.40 9.29
CA PRO A 297 20.22 -7.65 9.43
C PRO A 297 18.89 -7.51 10.17
N GLN A 298 18.68 -6.39 10.89
CA GLN A 298 17.41 -6.08 11.56
C GLN A 298 16.46 -5.25 10.69
N LEU A 299 16.77 -5.08 9.41
CA LEU A 299 16.01 -4.22 8.48
C LEU A 299 14.52 -4.53 8.49
N GLU A 300 14.14 -5.80 8.40
CA GLU A 300 12.72 -6.17 8.31
C GLU A 300 11.95 -5.83 9.60
N LEU A 301 12.56 -6.08 10.76
CA LEU A 301 11.96 -5.70 12.04
C LEU A 301 11.89 -4.18 12.22
N ALA A 302 12.93 -3.46 11.79
CA ALA A 302 12.93 -1.99 11.81
C ALA A 302 11.87 -1.40 10.84
N LEU A 303 11.67 -1.99 9.67
CA LEU A 303 10.60 -1.63 8.73
C LEU A 303 9.22 -1.88 9.36
N TRP A 304 9.03 -3.03 10.03
CA TRP A 304 7.79 -3.31 10.73
C TRP A 304 7.51 -2.26 11.82
N GLN A 305 8.48 -1.96 12.68
CA GLN A 305 8.31 -0.98 13.76
C GLN A 305 8.01 0.43 13.24
N ALA A 306 8.79 0.90 12.26
CA ALA A 306 8.58 2.21 11.65
C ALA A 306 7.26 2.26 10.88
N GLY A 307 6.88 1.17 10.20
CA GLY A 307 5.62 1.04 9.50
C GLY A 307 4.41 1.14 10.42
N GLN A 308 4.43 0.45 11.57
CA GLN A 308 3.35 0.54 12.56
C GLN A 308 3.19 1.98 13.08
N LEU A 309 4.31 2.64 13.40
CA LEU A 309 4.28 4.02 13.88
C LEU A 309 3.75 4.98 12.81
N ALA A 310 4.34 4.98 11.63
CA ALA A 310 3.96 5.89 10.53
C ALA A 310 2.52 5.67 10.08
N CYS A 311 2.04 4.42 10.03
CA CYS A 311 0.65 4.13 9.70
C CYS A 311 -0.33 4.65 10.76
N GLY A 312 0.02 4.48 12.05
CA GLY A 312 -0.78 5.02 13.14
C GLY A 312 -0.83 6.54 13.12
N GLU A 313 0.30 7.20 12.90
CA GLU A 313 0.39 8.66 12.78
C GLU A 313 -0.41 9.18 11.59
N ALA A 314 -0.29 8.56 10.41
CA ALA A 314 -1.06 8.93 9.23
C ALA A 314 -2.58 8.77 9.45
N ALA A 315 -3.01 7.69 10.11
CA ALA A 315 -4.42 7.46 10.42
C ALA A 315 -4.97 8.51 11.42
N VAL A 316 -4.19 8.85 12.45
CA VAL A 316 -4.59 9.93 13.40
C VAL A 316 -4.66 11.28 12.72
N GLU A 317 -3.69 11.62 11.87
CA GLU A 317 -3.70 12.89 11.13
C GLU A 317 -4.90 12.98 10.16
N LEU A 318 -5.24 11.89 9.49
CA LEU A 318 -6.42 11.83 8.62
C LEU A 318 -7.71 12.02 9.44
N LEU A 319 -7.82 11.36 10.60
CA LEU A 319 -8.98 11.53 11.50
C LEU A 319 -9.07 12.95 12.04
N LYS A 320 -7.95 13.58 12.43
CA LYS A 320 -7.93 15.00 12.84
C LYS A 320 -8.47 15.90 11.73
N TRP A 321 -8.00 15.73 10.51
CA TRP A 321 -8.45 16.51 9.37
C TRP A 321 -9.96 16.33 9.11
N ARG A 322 -10.49 15.12 9.21
CA ARG A 322 -11.92 14.83 9.08
C ARG A 322 -12.73 15.48 10.19
N ALA A 323 -12.28 15.34 11.44
CA ALA A 323 -12.94 15.92 12.60
C ALA A 323 -12.92 17.46 12.59
N ASP A 324 -11.80 18.07 12.20
CA ASP A 324 -11.66 19.52 12.08
C ASP A 324 -12.63 20.10 11.05
N ARG A 325 -12.72 19.48 9.88
CA ARG A 325 -13.69 19.86 8.84
C ARG A 325 -15.13 19.74 9.30
N ALA A 326 -15.46 18.69 10.06
CA ALA A 326 -16.81 18.45 10.59
C ALA A 326 -17.14 19.37 11.77
N ALA A 327 -16.14 19.83 12.54
CA ALA A 327 -16.31 20.78 13.63
C ALA A 327 -16.47 22.22 13.16
N GLY A 328 -16.02 22.52 11.92
CA GLY A 328 -16.11 23.81 11.27
C GLY A 328 -17.47 24.06 10.61
N GLU A 329 -17.57 25.15 9.86
CA GLU A 329 -18.79 25.53 9.11
C GLU A 329 -18.91 24.79 7.76
N ASN A 330 -18.10 23.76 7.51
CA ASN A 330 -18.12 23.02 6.25
C ASN A 330 -19.30 22.07 6.18
N VAL A 331 -20.38 22.51 5.57
CA VAL A 331 -21.64 21.75 5.44
C VAL A 331 -21.52 20.45 4.60
N ASP A 332 -20.45 20.31 3.82
CA ASP A 332 -20.19 19.14 2.95
C ASP A 332 -19.31 18.09 3.62
N ALA A 333 -18.86 18.34 4.86
CA ALA A 333 -18.04 17.36 5.57
C ALA A 333 -18.90 16.17 6.00
N ILE A 334 -18.54 14.98 5.49
CA ILE A 334 -19.15 13.72 5.93
C ILE A 334 -18.63 13.40 7.33
N TRP A 335 -19.55 13.21 8.29
CA TRP A 335 -19.20 12.86 9.66
C TRP A 335 -20.30 12.03 10.36
N PRO A 336 -19.94 10.95 11.05
CA PRO A 336 -18.60 10.33 11.05
C PRO A 336 -18.28 9.69 9.71
N GLU A 337 -16.99 9.54 9.40
CA GLU A 337 -16.55 8.76 8.25
C GLU A 337 -16.55 7.27 8.61
N PHE A 338 -17.39 6.48 7.92
CA PHE A 338 -17.58 5.07 8.27
C PHE A 338 -16.35 4.18 7.96
N ALA A 339 -15.45 4.61 7.10
CA ALA A 339 -14.18 3.91 6.88
C ALA A 339 -13.25 3.90 8.11
N GLU A 340 -13.52 4.75 9.11
CA GLU A 340 -12.80 4.75 10.40
C GLU A 340 -13.19 3.57 11.30
N TYR A 341 -14.33 2.94 11.06
CA TYR A 341 -14.84 1.87 11.90
C TYR A 341 -14.52 0.49 11.34
N ASP A 342 -14.54 -0.51 12.22
CA ASP A 342 -14.42 -1.91 11.80
C ASP A 342 -15.55 -2.26 10.82
N CYS A 343 -15.20 -2.63 9.61
CA CYS A 343 -16.15 -2.96 8.53
C CYS A 343 -17.19 -4.00 9.00
N TYR A 344 -16.74 -4.98 9.77
CA TYR A 344 -17.58 -6.08 10.26
C TYR A 344 -18.42 -5.71 11.47
N ALA A 345 -18.24 -4.51 12.01
CA ALA A 345 -19.20 -3.98 12.98
C ALA A 345 -20.58 -3.74 12.35
N CYS A 346 -20.63 -3.48 11.04
CA CYS A 346 -21.87 -3.27 10.28
C CYS A 346 -22.10 -4.35 9.23
N HIS A 347 -21.04 -4.77 8.50
CA HIS A 347 -21.11 -5.81 7.47
C HIS A 347 -20.93 -7.20 8.09
N HIS A 348 -21.96 -7.77 8.65
CA HIS A 348 -21.97 -9.10 9.28
C HIS A 348 -23.29 -9.82 9.06
N ASP A 349 -23.30 -11.14 9.29
CA ASP A 349 -24.52 -11.93 9.23
C ASP A 349 -25.52 -11.54 10.34
N LEU A 350 -26.80 -11.55 10.01
CA LEU A 350 -27.90 -11.41 10.96
C LEU A 350 -28.29 -12.80 11.48
N VAL A 351 -27.48 -13.38 12.36
CA VAL A 351 -27.72 -14.69 12.99
C VAL A 351 -27.97 -14.55 14.48
N HIS A 352 -28.71 -15.47 15.04
CA HIS A 352 -28.99 -15.53 16.48
C HIS A 352 -28.51 -16.88 17.06
N PRO A 353 -27.75 -16.90 18.16
CA PRO A 353 -27.13 -15.75 18.85
C PRO A 353 -26.11 -15.05 18.00
N SER A 354 -26.10 -13.72 18.04
CA SER A 354 -25.08 -12.96 17.33
C SER A 354 -23.75 -12.99 18.11
N TRP A 355 -22.64 -12.96 17.40
CA TRP A 355 -21.33 -12.85 18.05
C TRP A 355 -21.20 -11.60 18.94
N ARG A 356 -21.93 -10.52 18.64
CA ARG A 356 -22.00 -9.30 19.46
C ARG A 356 -22.60 -9.57 20.83
N GLN A 357 -23.59 -10.46 20.93
CA GLN A 357 -24.19 -10.87 22.20
C GLN A 357 -23.25 -11.79 22.99
N ALA A 358 -22.44 -12.60 22.30
CA ALA A 358 -21.43 -13.44 22.94
C ALA A 358 -20.21 -12.64 23.41
N SER A 359 -19.89 -11.52 22.77
CA SER A 359 -18.73 -10.66 23.07
C SER A 359 -19.10 -9.50 24.02
N ALA A 360 -20.07 -9.61 24.86
CA ALA A 360 -20.62 -8.56 25.75
C ALA A 360 -19.62 -7.94 26.76
N THR A 361 -18.31 -8.16 26.58
CA THR A 361 -17.24 -7.55 27.36
C THR A 361 -16.78 -6.18 26.84
N SER A 362 -17.35 -5.69 25.73
CA SER A 362 -17.04 -4.36 25.22
C SER A 362 -17.62 -3.28 26.14
N SER A 363 -16.79 -2.33 26.55
CA SER A 363 -17.22 -1.12 27.27
C SER A 363 -18.04 -0.16 26.40
N ALA A 364 -18.10 -0.37 25.10
CA ALA A 364 -18.86 0.47 24.17
C ALA A 364 -20.38 0.26 24.35
N PRO A 365 -21.19 1.31 24.24
CA PRO A 365 -22.63 1.20 24.27
C PRO A 365 -23.17 0.23 23.22
N LEU A 366 -24.22 -0.51 23.55
CA LEU A 366 -24.82 -1.46 22.62
C LEU A 366 -25.24 -0.78 21.32
N GLY A 367 -24.89 -1.39 20.19
CA GLY A 367 -25.19 -0.86 18.86
C GLY A 367 -24.14 0.10 18.30
N MET A 368 -23.11 0.48 19.06
CA MET A 368 -22.00 1.29 18.54
C MET A 368 -21.05 0.41 17.74
N PRO A 369 -20.65 0.85 16.53
CA PRO A 369 -19.58 0.17 15.78
C PRO A 369 -18.23 0.37 16.49
N ALA A 370 -17.43 -0.67 16.54
CA ALA A 370 -16.06 -0.56 17.04
C ALA A 370 -15.23 0.33 16.11
N TRP A 371 -14.44 1.25 16.69
CA TRP A 371 -13.46 2.01 15.92
C TRP A 371 -12.38 1.06 15.39
N GLY A 372 -11.93 1.28 14.14
CA GLY A 372 -11.01 0.38 13.46
C GLY A 372 -9.66 0.30 14.15
N SER A 373 -9.18 -0.92 14.37
CA SER A 373 -7.93 -1.18 15.12
C SER A 373 -6.72 -1.51 14.24
N TRP A 374 -6.88 -1.64 12.93
CA TRP A 374 -5.83 -2.13 12.03
C TRP A 374 -4.48 -1.41 12.20
N TYR A 375 -4.52 -0.08 12.31
CA TYR A 375 -3.31 0.74 12.42
C TYR A 375 -2.84 0.98 13.86
N PHE A 376 -3.58 0.49 14.87
CA PHE A 376 -3.32 0.82 16.27
C PHE A 376 -3.06 -0.38 17.15
N SER A 377 -3.41 -1.59 16.69
CA SER A 377 -3.41 -2.80 17.50
C SER A 377 -2.01 -3.22 17.99
N ARG A 378 -0.96 -2.78 17.33
CA ARG A 378 0.44 -3.17 17.67
C ARG A 378 1.31 -2.03 18.17
N LEU A 379 0.77 -0.85 18.37
CA LEU A 379 1.51 0.26 18.98
C LEU A 379 1.85 -0.06 20.44
N SER A 380 2.85 0.65 20.99
CA SER A 380 3.33 0.36 22.36
C SER A 380 2.28 0.67 23.43
N GLU A 381 2.43 0.05 24.60
CA GLU A 381 1.54 0.29 25.76
C GLU A 381 1.51 1.77 26.17
N SER A 382 2.59 2.50 26.00
CA SER A 382 2.62 3.95 26.26
C SER A 382 1.70 4.77 25.37
N SER A 383 1.27 4.24 24.23
CA SER A 383 0.26 4.82 23.37
C SER A 383 -1.18 4.51 23.82
N SER A 384 -1.37 3.48 24.64
CA SER A 384 -2.69 2.90 24.94
C SER A 384 -3.66 3.88 25.57
N GLU A 385 -3.26 4.66 26.57
CA GLU A 385 -4.17 5.58 27.26
C GLU A 385 -4.75 6.65 26.32
N SER A 386 -3.88 7.26 25.50
CA SER A 386 -4.32 8.26 24.52
C SER A 386 -5.18 7.67 23.42
N LEU A 387 -4.88 6.43 22.98
CA LEU A 387 -5.69 5.70 21.99
C LEU A 387 -7.03 5.25 22.57
N HIS A 388 -7.09 4.82 23.85
CA HIS A 388 -8.36 4.50 24.50
C HIS A 388 -9.25 5.75 24.60
N SER A 389 -8.70 6.90 24.97
CA SER A 389 -9.43 8.15 25.04
C SER A 389 -10.00 8.54 23.67
N LEU A 390 -9.25 8.33 22.59
CA LEU A 390 -9.72 8.57 21.22
C LEU A 390 -10.80 7.56 20.81
N ALA A 391 -10.62 6.27 21.11
CA ALA A 391 -11.60 5.22 20.85
C ALA A 391 -12.92 5.51 21.58
N ASP A 392 -12.85 5.92 22.86
CA ASP A 392 -14.02 6.30 23.65
C ASP A 392 -14.74 7.51 23.04
N ALA A 393 -14.01 8.51 22.55
CA ALA A 393 -14.59 9.66 21.87
C ALA A 393 -15.33 9.23 20.58
N MET A 394 -14.73 8.35 19.77
CA MET A 394 -15.31 7.84 18.52
C MET A 394 -16.52 6.91 18.75
N GLN A 395 -16.54 6.17 19.87
CA GLN A 395 -17.57 5.15 20.16
C GLN A 395 -18.65 5.63 21.14
N ARG A 396 -18.59 6.89 21.57
CA ARG A 396 -19.55 7.46 22.55
C ARG A 396 -20.97 7.52 22.02
N SER A 397 -21.14 7.80 20.73
CA SER A 397 -22.43 7.85 20.05
C SER A 397 -22.25 7.50 18.57
N PHE A 398 -23.37 7.16 17.90
CA PHE A 398 -23.35 6.90 16.45
C PHE A 398 -22.93 8.12 15.62
N ARG A 399 -23.14 9.33 16.16
CA ARG A 399 -22.57 10.57 15.64
C ARG A 399 -21.72 11.22 16.74
N PRO A 400 -20.44 10.85 16.85
CA PRO A 400 -19.57 11.42 17.85
C PRO A 400 -19.40 12.93 17.65
N ASP A 401 -19.24 13.67 18.71
CA ASP A 401 -18.94 15.11 18.63
C ASP A 401 -17.58 15.31 17.99
N PRO A 402 -17.47 15.95 16.80
CA PRO A 402 -16.22 16.10 16.10
C PRO A 402 -15.20 16.95 16.88
N LYS A 403 -15.62 17.87 17.74
CA LYS A 403 -14.71 18.65 18.59
C LYS A 403 -14.06 17.79 19.65
N LEU A 404 -14.83 16.92 20.31
CA LEU A 404 -14.30 15.97 21.30
C LEU A 404 -13.32 14.99 20.65
N VAL A 405 -13.64 14.49 19.46
CA VAL A 405 -12.75 13.61 18.71
C VAL A 405 -11.47 14.32 18.29
N LEU A 406 -11.59 15.56 17.80
CA LEU A 406 -10.42 16.38 17.43
C LEU A 406 -9.50 16.63 18.62
N ASP A 407 -10.04 16.97 19.78
CA ASP A 407 -9.26 17.22 20.99
C ASP A 407 -8.58 15.95 21.51
N ALA A 408 -9.31 14.84 21.51
CA ALA A 408 -8.72 13.53 21.84
C ALA A 408 -7.59 13.16 20.86
N ALA A 409 -7.81 13.33 19.54
CA ALA A 409 -6.83 13.02 18.52
C ALA A 409 -5.57 13.90 18.60
N LYS A 410 -5.71 15.20 18.95
CA LYS A 410 -4.57 16.09 19.21
C LYS A 410 -3.73 15.65 20.41
N SER A 411 -4.32 14.95 21.34
CA SER A 411 -3.66 14.45 22.56
C SER A 411 -2.95 13.12 22.35
N VAL A 412 -3.19 12.43 21.24
CA VAL A 412 -2.55 11.14 20.93
C VAL A 412 -1.04 11.30 20.82
N ARG A 413 -0.34 10.38 21.48
CA ARG A 413 1.12 10.24 21.41
C ARG A 413 1.42 8.79 21.10
N LEU A 414 1.98 8.56 19.91
CA LEU A 414 2.30 7.23 19.42
C LEU A 414 3.79 6.94 19.62
N THR A 415 4.10 5.71 19.92
CA THR A 415 5.47 5.20 20.00
C THR A 415 5.55 3.84 19.31
N ALA A 416 6.71 3.60 18.69
CA ALA A 416 6.95 2.36 17.95
C ALA A 416 6.79 1.13 18.87
N PRO A 417 6.23 0.04 18.35
CA PRO A 417 6.02 -1.18 19.12
C PRO A 417 7.32 -1.90 19.46
N SER A 418 7.32 -2.61 20.59
CA SER A 418 8.30 -3.66 20.89
C SER A 418 7.78 -5.01 20.46
N ILE A 419 8.64 -5.84 19.86
CA ILE A 419 8.23 -7.19 19.45
C ILE A 419 7.82 -8.06 20.63
N ASN A 420 8.40 -7.85 21.81
CA ASN A 420 8.08 -8.64 23.00
C ASN A 420 6.66 -8.38 23.54
N GLY A 421 6.12 -7.19 23.33
CA GLY A 421 4.73 -6.84 23.66
C GLY A 421 3.73 -7.07 22.53
N ALA A 422 4.22 -7.52 21.36
CA ALA A 422 3.38 -7.61 20.17
C ALA A 422 2.48 -8.86 20.10
N ILE A 423 2.68 -9.86 20.96
CA ILE A 423 1.99 -11.15 20.89
C ILE A 423 1.17 -11.38 22.14
N GLY A 424 -0.11 -11.64 21.98
CA GLY A 424 -1.07 -11.94 23.04
C GLY A 424 -2.29 -12.68 22.52
N ASP A 425 -3.31 -12.85 23.35
CA ASP A 425 -4.58 -13.42 22.88
C ASP A 425 -5.24 -12.45 21.90
N PRO A 426 -5.40 -12.83 20.62
CA PRO A 426 -5.87 -11.91 19.61
C PRO A 426 -7.32 -11.51 19.85
N THR A 427 -7.59 -10.20 19.87
CA THR A 427 -8.92 -9.65 20.13
C THR A 427 -9.81 -9.64 18.87
N SER A 428 -9.18 -9.66 17.70
CA SER A 428 -9.87 -9.65 16.41
C SER A 428 -9.02 -10.36 15.34
N TRP A 429 -9.60 -10.59 14.15
CA TRP A 429 -8.86 -11.09 12.99
C TRP A 429 -7.77 -10.09 12.56
N ASP A 430 -8.05 -8.80 12.57
CA ASP A 430 -7.08 -7.75 12.26
C ASP A 430 -5.89 -7.81 13.23
N ASP A 431 -6.17 -7.96 14.52
CA ASP A 431 -5.14 -8.10 15.56
C ASP A 431 -4.30 -9.37 15.38
N ALA A 432 -4.94 -10.52 15.14
CA ALA A 432 -4.23 -11.77 14.87
C ALA A 432 -3.31 -11.66 13.62
N THR A 433 -3.81 -10.99 12.59
CA THR A 433 -3.05 -10.77 11.36
C THR A 433 -1.84 -9.87 11.59
N GLN A 434 -1.99 -8.80 12.36
CA GLN A 434 -0.88 -7.91 12.72
C GLN A 434 0.16 -8.62 13.62
N GLN A 435 -0.27 -9.50 14.52
CA GLN A 435 0.65 -10.36 15.30
C GLN A 435 1.45 -11.30 14.40
N TYR A 436 0.78 -11.95 13.44
CA TYR A 436 1.44 -12.80 12.44
C TYR A 436 2.49 -12.04 11.64
N LEU A 437 2.17 -10.83 11.14
CA LEU A 437 3.11 -10.00 10.37
C LEU A 437 4.34 -9.59 11.21
N ALA A 438 4.16 -9.28 12.48
CA ALA A 438 5.25 -9.00 13.41
C ALA A 438 6.22 -10.21 13.58
N LEU A 439 5.66 -11.41 13.69
CA LEU A 439 6.47 -12.63 13.81
C LEU A 439 7.20 -12.96 12.49
N VAL A 440 6.56 -12.74 11.34
CA VAL A 440 7.20 -12.91 10.02
C VAL A 440 8.36 -11.94 9.84
N ALA A 441 8.19 -10.67 10.21
CA ALA A 441 9.29 -9.68 10.19
C ALA A 441 10.45 -10.08 11.10
N THR A 442 10.14 -10.65 12.28
CA THR A 442 11.14 -11.18 13.20
C THR A 442 11.90 -12.37 12.60
N GLU A 443 11.18 -13.31 12.00
CA GLU A 443 11.79 -14.47 11.32
C GLU A 443 12.74 -14.06 10.22
N GLN A 444 12.31 -13.11 9.37
CA GLN A 444 13.14 -12.61 8.29
C GLN A 444 14.42 -11.93 8.82
N SER A 445 14.31 -11.11 9.86
CA SER A 445 15.48 -10.47 10.48
C SER A 445 16.46 -11.49 11.08
N LEU A 446 15.97 -12.56 11.70
CA LEU A 446 16.83 -13.65 12.19
C LEU A 446 17.52 -14.39 11.03
N THR A 447 16.83 -14.58 9.93
CA THR A 447 17.36 -15.20 8.73
C THR A 447 18.42 -14.33 8.06
N ASP A 448 18.18 -13.02 7.94
CA ASP A 448 19.15 -12.05 7.42
C ASP A 448 20.40 -11.94 8.30
N ALA A 449 20.26 -12.13 9.62
CA ALA A 449 21.35 -12.23 10.56
C ALA A 449 22.14 -13.57 10.50
N GLY A 450 21.74 -14.49 9.64
CA GLY A 450 22.36 -15.81 9.51
C GLY A 450 22.07 -16.76 10.67
N ILE A 451 21.10 -16.45 11.52
CA ILE A 451 20.69 -17.29 12.64
C ILE A 451 19.81 -18.42 12.08
N ALA A 452 20.37 -19.64 11.99
CA ALA A 452 19.65 -20.80 11.51
C ALA A 452 18.45 -21.13 12.40
N GLY A 453 17.33 -21.52 11.80
CA GLY A 453 16.12 -21.92 12.52
C GLY A 453 15.68 -23.34 12.19
N PRO A 454 14.91 -23.98 13.08
CA PRO A 454 14.33 -25.27 12.80
C PRO A 454 13.38 -25.20 11.61
N THR A 455 13.24 -26.31 10.89
CA THR A 455 12.35 -26.44 9.72
C THR A 455 10.89 -26.15 10.09
N GLU A 456 10.54 -26.36 11.33
CA GLU A 456 9.21 -26.19 11.93
C GLU A 456 8.73 -24.73 11.86
N VAL A 457 9.63 -23.74 11.91
CA VAL A 457 9.27 -22.31 11.78
C VAL A 457 8.52 -22.06 10.47
N LYS A 458 9.05 -22.57 9.37
CA LYS A 458 8.41 -22.38 8.04
C LYS A 458 7.05 -23.07 7.96
N SER A 459 6.89 -24.23 8.56
CA SER A 459 5.62 -24.95 8.59
C SER A 459 4.58 -24.22 9.46
N THR A 460 5.01 -23.65 10.60
CA THR A 460 4.13 -22.86 11.48
C THR A 460 3.69 -21.57 10.80
N ILE A 461 4.59 -20.86 10.11
CA ILE A 461 4.25 -19.68 9.31
C ILE A 461 3.24 -20.02 8.21
N THR A 462 3.45 -21.14 7.50
CA THR A 462 2.53 -21.58 6.44
C THR A 462 1.16 -21.90 7.02
N ARG A 463 1.09 -22.63 8.11
CA ARG A 463 -0.15 -22.98 8.81
C ARG A 463 -0.90 -21.72 9.26
N LEU A 464 -0.21 -20.75 9.90
CA LEU A 464 -0.80 -19.48 10.30
C LEU A 464 -1.36 -18.69 9.11
N ARG A 465 -0.61 -18.63 8.01
CA ARG A 465 -1.09 -17.99 6.77
C ARG A 465 -2.39 -18.64 6.27
N GLU A 466 -2.48 -19.95 6.30
CA GLU A 466 -3.69 -20.69 5.90
C GLU A 466 -4.84 -20.46 6.89
N GLN A 467 -4.56 -20.42 8.19
CA GLN A 467 -5.55 -20.13 9.23
C GLN A 467 -6.10 -18.71 9.15
N LEU A 468 -5.26 -17.74 8.77
CA LEU A 468 -5.64 -16.33 8.63
C LEU A 468 -6.13 -16.00 7.22
N ALA A 469 -5.94 -16.89 6.25
CA ALA A 469 -6.44 -16.69 4.89
C ALA A 469 -7.96 -16.62 4.88
N PHE A 470 -8.49 -15.59 4.23
CA PHE A 470 -9.92 -15.39 4.11
C PHE A 470 -10.47 -16.33 3.05
N PRO A 471 -11.28 -17.34 3.40
CA PRO A 471 -11.80 -18.29 2.42
C PRO A 471 -12.73 -17.59 1.41
N ALA A 472 -12.67 -18.02 0.17
CA ALA A 472 -13.60 -17.55 -0.85
C ALA A 472 -15.05 -17.86 -0.43
N GLY A 473 -15.94 -16.86 -0.54
CA GLY A 473 -17.35 -16.98 -0.17
C GLY A 473 -17.68 -16.70 1.29
N HIS A 474 -16.72 -16.32 2.12
CA HIS A 474 -17.01 -15.79 3.46
C HIS A 474 -17.18 -14.27 3.43
N ASP A 475 -18.23 -13.78 4.09
CA ASP A 475 -18.58 -12.37 4.11
C ASP A 475 -17.83 -11.60 5.21
N SER A 476 -17.29 -12.29 6.21
CA SER A 476 -16.65 -11.69 7.37
C SER A 476 -15.59 -12.60 8.00
N PRO A 477 -14.38 -12.07 8.33
CA PRO A 477 -13.38 -12.82 9.11
C PRO A 477 -13.86 -13.16 10.51
N LYS A 478 -14.78 -12.40 11.10
CA LYS A 478 -15.37 -12.72 12.40
C LYS A 478 -16.14 -14.03 12.38
N ARG A 479 -16.74 -14.38 11.26
CA ARG A 479 -17.39 -15.67 11.07
C ARG A 479 -16.42 -16.86 11.27
N LEU A 480 -15.16 -16.67 10.91
CA LEU A 480 -14.11 -17.66 11.16
C LEU A 480 -13.75 -17.77 12.65
N PHE A 481 -13.73 -16.65 13.38
CA PHE A 481 -13.31 -16.62 14.77
C PHE A 481 -14.41 -17.00 15.78
N GLU A 482 -15.68 -16.81 15.43
CA GLU A 482 -16.78 -16.84 16.39
C GLU A 482 -17.84 -17.91 16.12
N SER A 483 -17.92 -18.47 14.93
CA SER A 483 -19.07 -19.32 14.57
C SER A 483 -18.91 -20.80 14.85
N GLY A 484 -17.87 -21.27 15.46
CA GLY A 484 -17.69 -22.69 15.79
C GLY A 484 -17.76 -23.69 14.62
N ASN A 485 -18.24 -23.22 13.47
CA ASN A 485 -18.37 -23.98 12.20
C ASN A 485 -17.17 -23.71 11.26
N ALA A 486 -16.26 -22.81 11.63
CA ALA A 486 -15.02 -22.64 10.86
C ALA A 486 -14.05 -23.77 11.22
N ASN A 487 -13.32 -24.26 10.22
CA ASN A 487 -12.24 -25.23 10.42
C ASN A 487 -11.09 -24.68 11.30
N VAL A 488 -11.18 -23.41 11.71
CA VAL A 488 -10.17 -22.69 12.50
C VAL A 488 -10.86 -21.83 13.55
N THR A 489 -10.47 -21.98 14.80
CA THR A 489 -10.94 -21.19 15.93
C THR A 489 -9.92 -20.13 16.33
N ARG A 490 -10.35 -19.07 17.02
CA ARG A 490 -9.47 -18.07 17.65
C ARG A 490 -8.39 -18.75 18.53
N ALA A 491 -8.78 -19.74 19.30
CA ALA A 491 -7.85 -20.48 20.17
C ALA A 491 -6.76 -21.20 19.38
N GLN A 492 -7.08 -21.79 18.21
CA GLN A 492 -6.10 -22.44 17.35
C GLN A 492 -5.12 -21.44 16.73
N VAL A 493 -5.60 -20.27 16.32
CA VAL A 493 -4.73 -19.19 15.81
C VAL A 493 -3.81 -18.69 16.91
N HIS A 494 -4.36 -18.42 18.11
CA HIS A 494 -3.58 -18.01 19.28
C HIS A 494 -2.49 -19.03 19.62
N GLN A 495 -2.83 -20.30 19.68
CA GLN A 495 -1.87 -21.38 19.92
C GLN A 495 -0.75 -21.41 18.87
N SER A 496 -1.09 -21.23 17.61
CA SER A 496 -0.10 -21.17 16.51
C SER A 496 0.80 -19.94 16.58
N LEU A 497 0.26 -18.79 17.00
CA LEU A 497 1.03 -17.56 17.23
C LEU A 497 2.03 -17.74 18.38
N LEU A 498 1.59 -18.33 19.50
CA LEU A 498 2.46 -18.63 20.65
C LEU A 498 3.56 -19.64 20.28
N GLU A 499 3.22 -20.68 19.53
CA GLU A 499 4.19 -21.67 19.04
C GLU A 499 5.26 -21.00 18.17
N LEU A 500 4.86 -20.15 17.20
CA LEU A 500 5.81 -19.43 16.37
C LEU A 500 6.70 -18.51 17.20
N MET A 501 6.12 -17.76 18.13
CA MET A 501 6.88 -16.89 19.02
C MET A 501 7.94 -17.68 19.83
N GLN A 502 7.57 -18.82 20.41
CA GLN A 502 8.49 -19.68 21.15
C GLN A 502 9.63 -20.20 20.27
N GLN A 503 9.32 -20.66 19.05
CA GLN A 503 10.31 -21.11 18.08
C GLN A 503 11.31 -20.00 17.74
N LEU A 504 10.85 -18.76 17.56
CA LEU A 504 11.70 -17.61 17.25
C LEU A 504 12.53 -17.16 18.47
N GLN A 505 11.99 -17.24 19.69
CA GLN A 505 12.74 -16.96 20.92
C GLN A 505 13.87 -17.97 21.15
N GLN A 506 13.62 -19.25 20.91
CA GLN A 506 14.66 -20.28 20.97
C GLN A 506 15.82 -20.02 20.02
N ARG A 507 15.52 -19.51 18.79
CA ARG A 507 16.57 -19.11 17.83
C ARG A 507 17.45 -17.97 18.31
N ARG A 508 16.89 -17.04 19.10
CA ARG A 508 17.65 -15.89 19.65
C ARG A 508 18.57 -16.28 20.81
N GLY A 509 18.24 -17.37 21.51
CA GLY A 509 19.00 -17.84 22.69
C GLY A 509 20.15 -18.79 22.34
N ASN A 510 20.21 -19.29 21.13
CA ASN A 510 21.28 -20.12 20.59
C ASN A 510 22.24 -19.26 19.74
#